data_a8f423b89ce878f3c5dcf4429785195f
#
_entry.id   a8f423b89ce878f3c5dcf4429785195f
#
_cell.length_a   1.000
_cell.length_b   1.000
_cell.length_c   1.000
_cell.angle_alpha   90.00
_cell.angle_beta   90.00
_cell.angle_gamma   90.00
#
_symmetry.space_group_name_H-M   'P 1'
#
loop_
_entity.id
_entity.type
_entity.pdbx_description
1 polymer ?
#
loop_
_entity_poly.entity_id
_entity_poly.type
_entity_poly.pdbx_seq_one_letter_code
_entity_poly.pdbx_strand_id
1 'polypeptide(L)'
;SSDLLIRKELGEGAESAADRYEKQLKELKAPEEVKKQLEKEIKRLRSNPMDGPESKVSQNYIETLLEMPWEERTKEHISIRAAREELDKDHYGLEKVKEQVLEFLAVRQLQMNAQEADKEQEKTQPRKGGRILCLVGPPGTGKTSIARSIASALNRKYVRISLGGVHDE
;
A
#
# COMPACT_ATOMS: atom_id res chain seq x y z
N SER A 1 -10.19 -51.37 -0.33
CA SER A 1 -11.09 -50.27 -0.77
C SER A 1 -11.54 -49.36 0.35
N SER A 2 -11.61 -49.83 1.61
CA SER A 2 -12.01 -49.02 2.76
C SER A 2 -10.94 -47.98 3.17
N ASP A 3 -9.66 -48.31 3.07
CA ASP A 3 -8.55 -47.40 3.41
C ASP A 3 -8.48 -46.18 2.51
N LEU A 4 -8.89 -46.25 1.25
CA LEU A 4 -8.96 -45.12 0.32
C LEU A 4 -10.11 -44.16 0.66
N LEU A 5 -11.22 -44.68 1.18
CA LEU A 5 -12.35 -43.83 1.62
C LEU A 5 -12.02 -43.12 2.93
N ILE A 6 -11.38 -43.80 3.88
CA ILE A 6 -10.97 -43.24 5.17
C ILE A 6 -9.90 -42.15 4.96
N ARG A 7 -8.95 -42.32 4.05
CA ARG A 7 -7.97 -41.29 3.68
C ARG A 7 -8.62 -40.07 3.03
N LYS A 8 -9.68 -40.26 2.24
CA LYS A 8 -10.44 -39.21 1.60
C LYS A 8 -11.32 -38.43 2.59
N GLU A 9 -11.84 -39.11 3.62
CA GLU A 9 -12.59 -38.47 4.71
C GLU A 9 -11.69 -37.80 5.76
N LEU A 10 -10.44 -38.26 5.92
CA LEU A 10 -9.41 -37.65 6.78
C LEU A 10 -8.67 -36.46 6.15
N GLY A 11 -9.07 -36.03 4.95
CA GLY A 11 -8.50 -34.82 4.33
C GLY A 11 -7.12 -35.01 3.71
N GLU A 12 -6.58 -36.24 3.57
CA GLU A 12 -5.30 -36.51 2.93
C GLU A 12 -5.29 -36.28 1.40
N GLY A 13 -6.42 -35.88 0.84
CA GLY A 13 -6.54 -35.49 -0.60
C GLY A 13 -6.95 -34.06 -0.84
N ALA A 14 -7.23 -33.29 0.20
CA ALA A 14 -7.52 -31.87 0.08
C ALA A 14 -6.20 -31.09 0.20
N GLU A 15 -5.90 -30.29 -0.83
CA GLU A 15 -4.77 -29.37 -0.81
C GLU A 15 -4.84 -28.49 0.45
N SER A 16 -3.82 -28.56 1.31
CA SER A 16 -3.82 -27.80 2.55
C SER A 16 -3.83 -26.29 2.25
N ALA A 17 -4.34 -25.47 3.18
CA ALA A 17 -4.30 -24.01 3.03
C ALA A 17 -2.86 -23.53 2.77
N ALA A 18 -1.88 -24.13 3.44
CA ALA A 18 -0.46 -23.83 3.24
C ALA A 18 0.02 -24.14 1.81
N ASP A 19 -0.44 -25.25 1.20
CA ASP A 19 -0.05 -25.61 -0.17
C ASP A 19 -0.63 -24.63 -1.20
N ARG A 20 -1.86 -24.17 -0.98
CA ARG A 20 -2.49 -23.10 -1.81
C ARG A 20 -1.71 -21.80 -1.72
N TYR A 21 -1.34 -21.37 -0.52
CA TYR A 21 -0.56 -20.16 -0.31
C TYR A 21 0.85 -20.25 -0.92
N GLU A 22 1.50 -21.43 -0.86
CA GLU A 22 2.79 -21.63 -1.53
C GLU A 22 2.71 -21.49 -3.06
N LYS A 23 1.62 -21.95 -3.68
CA LYS A 23 1.40 -21.75 -5.11
C LYS A 23 1.22 -20.28 -5.46
N GLN A 24 0.37 -19.57 -4.69
CA GLN A 24 0.15 -18.14 -4.88
C GLN A 24 1.43 -17.33 -4.66
N LEU A 25 2.25 -17.70 -3.67
CA LEU A 25 3.53 -17.05 -3.43
C LEU A 25 4.51 -17.17 -4.61
N LYS A 26 4.52 -18.29 -5.32
CA LYS A 26 5.37 -18.48 -6.52
C LYS A 26 4.99 -17.54 -7.65
N GLU A 27 3.71 -17.23 -7.78
CA GLU A 27 3.18 -16.33 -8.81
C GLU A 27 3.21 -14.86 -8.37
N LEU A 28 3.40 -14.60 -7.06
CA LEU A 28 3.38 -13.28 -6.48
C LEU A 28 4.57 -12.43 -6.95
N LYS A 29 4.27 -11.29 -7.51
CA LYS A 29 5.26 -10.26 -7.85
C LYS A 29 5.38 -9.27 -6.69
N ALA A 30 6.25 -9.56 -5.75
CA ALA A 30 6.50 -8.76 -4.55
C ALA A 30 7.99 -8.64 -4.26
N PRO A 31 8.42 -7.66 -3.42
CA PRO A 31 9.78 -7.57 -2.93
C PRO A 31 10.25 -8.84 -2.23
N GLU A 32 11.53 -9.17 -2.32
CA GLU A 32 12.11 -10.37 -1.72
C GLU A 32 11.90 -10.46 -0.20
N GLU A 33 11.88 -9.31 0.48
CA GLU A 33 11.61 -9.25 1.93
C GLU A 33 10.20 -9.75 2.26
N VAL A 34 9.22 -9.35 1.44
CA VAL A 34 7.81 -9.77 1.60
C VAL A 34 7.68 -11.26 1.33
N LYS A 35 8.33 -11.78 0.28
CA LYS A 35 8.31 -13.21 -0.05
C LYS A 35 8.91 -14.05 1.09
N LYS A 36 10.04 -13.64 1.65
CA LYS A 36 10.67 -14.30 2.79
C LYS A 36 9.75 -14.30 4.03
N GLN A 37 9.06 -13.20 4.29
CA GLN A 37 8.12 -13.13 5.41
C GLN A 37 6.92 -14.05 5.18
N LEU A 38 6.36 -14.08 3.97
CA LEU A 38 5.29 -15.02 3.60
C LEU A 38 5.72 -16.47 3.73
N GLU A 39 6.91 -16.83 3.25
CA GLU A 39 7.46 -18.19 3.41
C GLU A 39 7.53 -18.61 4.88
N LYS A 40 7.99 -17.69 5.74
CA LYS A 40 8.08 -17.94 7.19
C LYS A 40 6.70 -18.18 7.79
N GLU A 41 5.71 -17.37 7.47
CA GLU A 41 4.35 -17.52 8.00
C GLU A 41 3.65 -18.77 7.45
N ILE A 42 3.84 -19.10 6.18
CA ILE A 42 3.30 -20.35 5.60
C ILE A 42 3.91 -21.60 6.26
N LYS A 43 5.23 -21.58 6.54
CA LYS A 43 5.88 -22.66 7.29
C LYS A 43 5.33 -22.77 8.70
N ARG A 44 5.08 -21.64 9.37
CA ARG A 44 4.47 -21.61 10.71
C ARG A 44 3.06 -22.21 10.69
N LEU A 45 2.25 -21.83 9.70
CA LEU A 45 0.91 -22.36 9.51
C LEU A 45 0.94 -23.89 9.27
N ARG A 46 1.90 -24.39 8.48
CA ARG A 46 2.07 -25.83 8.24
C ARG A 46 2.50 -26.61 9.49
N SER A 47 3.30 -25.98 10.36
CA SER A 47 3.75 -26.61 11.62
C SER A 47 2.67 -26.67 12.69
N ASN A 48 1.66 -25.81 12.63
CA ASN A 48 0.53 -25.72 13.56
C ASN A 48 -0.81 -25.93 12.82
N PRO A 49 -1.12 -27.16 12.41
CA PRO A 49 -2.33 -27.43 11.62
C PRO A 49 -3.63 -27.39 12.43
N MET A 50 -3.58 -27.09 13.73
CA MET A 50 -4.79 -26.95 14.54
C MET A 50 -5.57 -25.70 14.13
N ASP A 51 -6.86 -25.88 13.83
CA ASP A 51 -7.84 -24.82 13.57
C ASP A 51 -8.14 -24.00 14.84
N GLY A 52 -7.11 -23.29 15.32
CA GLY A 52 -7.19 -22.38 16.46
C GLY A 52 -7.31 -20.93 16.04
N PRO A 53 -7.65 -20.03 16.98
CA PRO A 53 -7.70 -18.59 16.72
C PRO A 53 -6.40 -18.04 16.11
N GLU A 54 -5.25 -18.54 16.55
CA GLU A 54 -3.92 -18.16 16.04
C GLU A 54 -3.73 -18.55 14.56
N SER A 55 -4.24 -19.71 14.14
CA SER A 55 -4.18 -20.15 12.75
C SER A 55 -4.96 -19.21 11.84
N LYS A 56 -6.14 -18.73 12.28
CA LYS A 56 -6.95 -17.76 11.53
C LYS A 56 -6.26 -16.40 11.39
N VAL A 57 -5.58 -15.93 12.43
CA VAL A 57 -4.82 -14.69 12.38
C VAL A 57 -3.68 -14.81 11.36
N SER A 58 -2.91 -15.91 11.39
CA SER A 58 -1.86 -16.16 10.41
C SER A 58 -2.40 -16.29 8.98
N GLN A 59 -3.54 -16.95 8.78
CA GLN A 59 -4.19 -17.03 7.47
C GLN A 59 -4.60 -15.65 6.95
N ASN A 60 -5.30 -14.85 7.75
CA ASN A 60 -5.70 -13.49 7.38
C ASN A 60 -4.49 -12.61 7.04
N TYR A 61 -3.40 -12.74 7.78
CA TYR A 61 -2.17 -12.02 7.51
C TYR A 61 -1.55 -12.42 6.16
N ILE A 62 -1.45 -13.73 5.89
CA ILE A 62 -0.94 -14.26 4.62
C ILE A 62 -1.83 -13.78 3.45
N GLU A 63 -3.15 -13.90 3.58
CA GLU A 63 -4.11 -13.48 2.56
C GLU A 63 -3.98 -11.98 2.27
N THR A 64 -3.90 -11.16 3.31
CA THR A 64 -3.71 -9.72 3.16
C THR A 64 -2.44 -9.38 2.37
N LEU A 65 -1.32 -10.05 2.68
CA LEU A 65 -0.06 -9.82 1.98
C LEU A 65 -0.08 -10.32 0.52
N LEU A 66 -0.79 -11.44 0.25
CA LEU A 66 -0.94 -11.97 -1.10
C LEU A 66 -1.83 -11.09 -1.99
N GLU A 67 -2.84 -10.45 -1.41
CA GLU A 67 -3.76 -9.55 -2.12
C GLU A 67 -3.20 -8.15 -2.35
N MET A 68 -2.12 -7.78 -1.65
CA MET A 68 -1.51 -6.45 -1.82
C MET A 68 -0.93 -6.27 -3.22
N PRO A 69 -1.20 -5.14 -3.89
CA PRO A 69 -0.66 -4.82 -5.22
C PRO A 69 0.78 -4.28 -5.13
N TRP A 70 1.74 -5.15 -4.87
CA TRP A 70 3.15 -4.79 -4.61
C TRP A 70 3.85 -4.08 -5.77
N GLU A 71 3.50 -4.40 -7.01
CA GLU A 71 4.10 -3.82 -8.21
C GLU A 71 3.25 -2.73 -8.86
N GLU A 72 1.98 -2.63 -8.48
CA GLU A 72 1.10 -1.63 -9.06
C GLU A 72 1.49 -0.23 -8.59
N ARG A 73 1.80 0.63 -9.54
CA ARG A 73 2.17 2.03 -9.26
C ARG A 73 1.36 2.94 -10.16
N THR A 74 0.72 3.90 -9.57
CA THR A 74 0.12 5.00 -10.32
C THR A 74 1.25 5.89 -10.85
N LYS A 75 1.24 6.18 -12.15
CA LYS A 75 2.15 7.18 -12.71
C LYS A 75 1.71 8.55 -12.22
N GLU A 76 2.59 9.23 -11.50
CA GLU A 76 2.37 10.61 -11.12
C GLU A 76 2.50 11.49 -12.35
N HIS A 77 1.52 12.37 -12.52
CA HIS A 77 1.60 13.47 -13.46
C HIS A 77 1.38 14.76 -12.69
N ILE A 78 2.44 15.53 -12.50
CA ILE A 78 2.38 16.79 -11.76
C ILE A 78 2.27 17.91 -12.78
N SER A 79 1.14 18.63 -12.76
CA SER A 79 0.96 19.88 -13.46
C SER A 79 0.63 20.97 -12.43
N ILE A 80 1.56 21.88 -12.20
CA ILE A 80 1.39 22.97 -11.23
C ILE A 80 0.20 23.84 -11.59
N ARG A 81 -0.05 24.06 -12.88
CA ARG A 81 -1.20 24.82 -13.36
C ARG A 81 -2.52 24.13 -13.03
N ALA A 82 -2.63 22.83 -13.33
CA ALA A 82 -3.83 22.06 -13.02
C ALA A 82 -4.05 21.94 -11.51
N ALA A 83 -2.98 21.83 -10.72
CA ALA A 83 -3.04 21.83 -9.27
C ALA A 83 -3.59 23.14 -8.70
N ARG A 84 -3.15 24.30 -9.26
CA ARG A 84 -3.69 25.61 -8.88
C ARG A 84 -5.17 25.72 -9.22
N GLU A 85 -5.56 25.33 -10.42
CA GLU A 85 -6.97 25.38 -10.88
C GLU A 85 -7.88 24.53 -10.00
N GLU A 86 -7.44 23.34 -9.59
CA GLU A 86 -8.19 22.45 -8.69
C GLU A 86 -8.30 23.02 -7.28
N LEU A 87 -7.21 23.57 -6.73
CA LEU A 87 -7.21 24.23 -5.43
C LEU A 87 -8.12 25.48 -5.41
N ASP A 88 -8.12 26.27 -6.47
CA ASP A 88 -8.94 27.48 -6.57
C ASP A 88 -10.45 27.16 -6.74
N LYS A 89 -10.76 26.06 -7.41
CA LYS A 89 -12.11 25.55 -7.58
C LYS A 89 -12.72 25.06 -6.26
N ASP A 90 -11.94 24.33 -5.47
CA ASP A 90 -12.45 23.68 -4.25
C ASP A 90 -12.34 24.58 -3.01
N HIS A 91 -11.48 25.60 -3.03
CA HIS A 91 -11.17 26.44 -1.86
C HIS A 91 -11.17 27.91 -2.20
N TYR A 92 -12.00 28.68 -1.52
CA TYR A 92 -11.98 30.15 -1.58
C TYR A 92 -10.93 30.70 -0.63
N GLY A 93 -10.10 31.61 -1.10
CA GLY A 93 -9.01 32.22 -0.30
C GLY A 93 -7.88 31.22 -0.01
N LEU A 94 -7.32 31.29 1.19
CA LEU A 94 -6.18 30.46 1.64
C LEU A 94 -4.93 30.58 0.76
N GLU A 95 -4.68 31.74 0.19
CA GLU A 95 -3.59 31.96 -0.81
C GLU A 95 -2.24 31.45 -0.34
N LYS A 96 -1.83 31.78 0.90
CA LYS A 96 -0.55 31.33 1.47
C LYS A 96 -0.46 29.81 1.56
N VAL A 97 -1.56 29.12 1.89
CA VAL A 97 -1.59 27.66 1.98
C VAL A 97 -1.50 27.04 0.58
N LYS A 98 -2.22 27.62 -0.39
CA LYS A 98 -2.16 27.20 -1.79
C LYS A 98 -0.75 27.37 -2.36
N GLU A 99 -0.10 28.50 -2.11
CA GLU A 99 1.28 28.74 -2.53
C GLU A 99 2.25 27.70 -1.95
N GLN A 100 2.17 27.41 -0.64
CA GLN A 100 3.01 26.38 -0.02
C GLN A 100 2.77 24.98 -0.61
N VAL A 101 1.51 24.65 -0.91
CA VAL A 101 1.18 23.38 -1.58
C VAL A 101 1.78 23.33 -2.99
N LEU A 102 1.65 24.40 -3.75
CA LEU A 102 2.21 24.49 -5.11
C LEU A 102 3.74 24.44 -5.12
N GLU A 103 4.40 25.09 -4.16
CA GLU A 103 5.85 24.99 -3.97
C GLU A 103 6.28 23.56 -3.63
N PHE A 104 5.55 22.88 -2.73
CA PHE A 104 5.78 21.49 -2.41
C PHE A 104 5.67 20.58 -3.65
N LEU A 105 4.64 20.78 -4.48
CA LEU A 105 4.45 20.03 -5.72
C LEU A 105 5.53 20.35 -6.76
N ALA A 106 5.95 21.61 -6.86
CA ALA A 106 7.02 22.02 -7.78
C ALA A 106 8.36 21.37 -7.42
N VAL A 107 8.73 21.38 -6.13
CA VAL A 107 9.94 20.69 -5.65
C VAL A 107 9.87 19.19 -5.92
N ARG A 108 8.69 18.58 -5.73
CA ARG A 108 8.48 17.16 -6.04
C ARG A 108 8.66 16.87 -7.53
N GLN A 109 8.12 17.71 -8.40
CA GLN A 109 8.27 17.57 -9.85
C GLN A 109 9.74 17.66 -10.28
N LEU A 110 10.48 18.63 -9.75
CA LEU A 110 11.90 18.75 -10.03
C LEU A 110 12.70 17.52 -9.60
N GLN A 111 12.39 16.97 -8.44
CA GLN A 111 13.04 15.76 -7.95
C GLN A 111 12.72 14.54 -8.80
N MET A 112 11.48 14.40 -9.30
CA MET A 112 11.10 13.31 -10.20
C MET A 112 11.86 13.42 -11.53
N ASN A 113 11.94 14.61 -12.10
CA ASN A 113 12.68 14.85 -13.34
C ASN A 113 14.18 14.56 -13.18
N ALA A 114 14.79 14.98 -12.06
CA ALA A 114 16.18 14.67 -11.75
C ALA A 114 16.42 13.16 -11.60
N GLN A 115 15.53 12.43 -10.92
CA GLN A 115 15.63 10.97 -10.78
C GLN A 115 15.41 10.22 -12.10
N GLU A 116 14.66 10.78 -13.04
CA GLU A 116 14.52 10.20 -14.38
C GLU A 116 15.77 10.38 -15.22
N ALA A 117 16.45 11.51 -15.08
CA ALA A 117 17.73 11.75 -15.74
C ALA A 117 18.87 10.86 -15.20
N ASP A 118 18.87 10.57 -13.88
CA ASP A 118 19.90 9.72 -13.25
C ASP A 118 19.68 8.22 -13.49
N LYS A 119 18.52 7.78 -13.95
CA LYS A 119 18.24 6.35 -14.24
C LYS A 119 19.11 5.74 -15.33
N GLU A 120 19.74 6.52 -16.16
CA GLU A 120 20.71 6.03 -17.14
C GLU A 120 22.07 5.63 -16.53
N GLN A 121 22.37 6.02 -15.30
CA GLN A 121 23.68 5.80 -14.68
C GLN A 121 23.72 4.89 -13.46
N GLU A 122 22.63 4.68 -12.70
CA GLU A 122 22.67 3.83 -11.48
C GLU A 122 21.40 3.03 -11.21
N LYS A 123 21.49 1.70 -11.39
CA LYS A 123 20.42 0.72 -11.05
C LYS A 123 20.27 0.41 -9.55
N THR A 124 20.94 1.13 -8.64
CA THR A 124 21.16 0.62 -7.26
C THR A 124 20.76 1.54 -6.11
N GLN A 125 20.12 2.68 -6.32
CA GLN A 125 19.69 3.46 -5.15
C GLN A 125 18.22 3.19 -4.78
N PRO A 126 17.94 2.86 -3.49
CA PRO A 126 16.57 2.77 -3.00
C PRO A 126 15.91 4.14 -3.19
N ARG A 127 14.73 4.15 -3.82
CA ARG A 127 13.96 5.38 -4.02
C ARG A 127 13.74 6.05 -2.67
N LYS A 128 14.27 7.26 -2.49
CA LYS A 128 14.00 8.08 -1.30
C LYS A 128 12.51 8.17 -1.10
N GLY A 129 12.04 7.78 0.08
CA GLY A 129 10.63 7.66 0.44
C GLY A 129 9.83 8.91 0.11
N GLY A 130 8.51 8.75 -0.02
CA GLY A 130 7.59 9.84 -0.27
C GLY A 130 7.74 10.96 0.78
N ARG A 131 7.54 12.20 0.37
CA ARG A 131 7.53 13.32 1.30
C ARG A 131 6.25 13.33 2.12
N ILE A 132 6.36 13.71 3.37
CA ILE A 132 5.23 13.85 4.29
C ILE A 132 4.85 15.34 4.32
N LEU A 133 3.58 15.63 4.02
CA LEU A 133 2.99 16.94 4.17
C LEU A 133 2.13 16.94 5.44
N CYS A 134 2.45 17.81 6.39
CA CYS A 134 1.70 17.95 7.63
C CYS A 134 0.83 19.22 7.58
N LEU A 135 -0.49 19.07 7.68
CA LEU A 135 -1.46 20.17 7.72
C LEU A 135 -1.94 20.37 9.16
N VAL A 136 -1.60 21.50 9.76
CA VAL A 136 -1.95 21.84 11.15
C VAL A 136 -2.89 23.04 11.17
N GLY A 137 -3.89 23.00 12.05
CA GLY A 137 -4.84 24.08 12.22
C GLY A 137 -6.10 23.65 12.97
N PRO A 138 -6.98 24.59 13.34
CA PRO A 138 -8.24 24.32 14.03
C PRO A 138 -9.16 23.38 13.25
N PRO A 139 -10.11 22.70 13.88
CA PRO A 139 -11.13 21.94 13.18
C PRO A 139 -11.94 22.81 12.21
N GLY A 140 -12.40 22.25 11.10
CA GLY A 140 -13.22 22.96 10.12
C GLY A 140 -12.49 23.88 9.15
N THR A 141 -11.16 24.01 9.20
CA THR A 141 -10.36 24.89 8.32
C THR A 141 -10.02 24.32 6.94
N GLY A 142 -10.59 23.17 6.56
CA GLY A 142 -10.42 22.61 5.23
C GLY A 142 -9.17 21.71 5.04
N LYS A 143 -8.46 21.31 6.10
CA LYS A 143 -7.27 20.46 5.99
C LYS A 143 -7.48 19.18 5.17
N THR A 144 -8.58 18.50 5.45
CA THR A 144 -8.93 17.23 4.77
C THR A 144 -9.33 17.47 3.31
N SER A 145 -10.02 18.57 3.01
CA SER A 145 -10.41 18.90 1.65
C SER A 145 -9.20 19.30 0.80
N ILE A 146 -8.28 20.08 1.35
CA ILE A 146 -6.99 20.41 0.67
C ILE A 146 -6.22 19.13 0.34
N ALA A 147 -6.12 18.17 1.27
CA ALA A 147 -5.45 16.89 1.00
C ALA A 147 -6.10 16.12 -0.15
N ARG A 148 -7.44 16.16 -0.24
CA ARG A 148 -8.18 15.53 -1.35
C ARG A 148 -7.90 16.25 -2.68
N SER A 149 -7.93 17.57 -2.71
CA SER A 149 -7.64 18.35 -3.92
C SER A 149 -6.21 18.15 -4.40
N ILE A 150 -5.24 17.99 -3.50
CA ILE A 150 -3.86 17.62 -3.85
C ILE A 150 -3.82 16.24 -4.52
N ALA A 151 -4.51 15.26 -3.97
CA ALA A 151 -4.56 13.90 -4.56
C ALA A 151 -5.21 13.92 -5.95
N SER A 152 -6.30 14.68 -6.12
CA SER A 152 -6.96 14.92 -7.41
C SER A 152 -6.01 15.55 -8.43
N ALA A 153 -5.32 16.61 -8.04
CA ALA A 153 -4.35 17.32 -8.89
C ALA A 153 -3.17 16.44 -9.32
N LEU A 154 -2.78 15.46 -8.50
CA LEU A 154 -1.73 14.48 -8.79
C LEU A 154 -2.26 13.25 -9.57
N ASN A 155 -3.55 13.20 -9.87
CA ASN A 155 -4.23 12.03 -10.42
C ASN A 155 -3.98 10.76 -9.59
N ARG A 156 -4.05 10.90 -8.25
CA ARG A 156 -3.85 9.81 -7.29
C ARG A 156 -5.13 9.48 -6.53
N LYS A 157 -5.27 8.21 -6.19
CA LYS A 157 -6.35 7.77 -5.28
C LYS A 157 -6.13 8.38 -3.91
N TYR A 158 -7.18 8.99 -3.36
CA TYR A 158 -7.20 9.48 -1.99
C TYR A 158 -7.73 8.39 -1.04
N VAL A 159 -6.93 8.03 -0.05
CA VAL A 159 -7.32 7.10 1.01
C VAL A 159 -7.22 7.81 2.35
N ARG A 160 -8.28 7.76 3.14
CA ARG A 160 -8.32 8.36 4.48
C ARG A 160 -8.22 7.28 5.54
N ILE A 161 -7.23 7.38 6.42
CA ILE A 161 -7.08 6.55 7.60
C ILE A 161 -7.31 7.45 8.82
N SER A 162 -8.30 7.12 9.64
CA SER A 162 -8.58 7.83 10.89
C SER A 162 -7.93 7.07 12.04
N LEU A 163 -6.97 7.71 12.72
CA LEU A 163 -6.29 7.13 13.86
C LEU A 163 -7.02 7.43 15.21
N GLY A 164 -8.02 8.31 15.20
CA GLY A 164 -8.86 8.58 16.37
C GLY A 164 -9.76 7.39 16.66
N GLY A 165 -9.62 6.81 17.85
CA GLY A 165 -10.42 5.66 18.30
C GLY A 165 -9.82 4.29 17.96
N VAL A 166 -8.63 4.22 17.41
CA VAL A 166 -7.86 2.98 17.33
C VAL A 166 -7.28 2.72 18.72
N HIS A 167 -7.85 1.75 19.42
CA HIS A 167 -7.28 1.21 20.65
C HIS A 167 -6.53 -0.07 20.26
N ASP A 168 -5.30 -0.21 20.73
CA ASP A 168 -4.61 -1.51 20.74
C ASP A 168 -5.39 -2.41 21.70
N GLU A 169 -5.96 -3.51 21.16
CA GLU A 169 -6.45 -4.64 21.94
C GLU A 169 -5.34 -5.67 22.11
#